data_dbbfae1c37054b4794eb44a261878e0a
#
_entry.id   dbbfae1c37054b4794eb44a261878e0a
#
_cell.length_a   1.000
_cell.length_b   1.000
_cell.length_c   1.000
_cell.angle_alpha   90.00
_cell.angle_beta   90.00
_cell.angle_gamma   90.00
#
_symmetry.space_group_name_H-M   'P 1'
#
loop_
_entity.id
_entity.type
_entity.pdbx_description
1 polymer ?
#
loop_
_entity_poly.entity_id
_entity_poly.type
_entity_poly.pdbx_seq_one_letter_code
_entity_poly.pdbx_strand_id
1 'polypeptide(L)'
;MRDHVGIPIEMAIASVDQRLREEGIRHKCSIIASGGIRCSADVVKAIALGADAVYIGTAALIAMGCTMCQKCYTGKCAWGICTQDPELSKRLNPKVAAKRLVNLLRGWSLEIK
;
A
#
# COMPACT_ATOMS: atom_id res chain seq x y z
N MET A 1 -3.62 4.23 11.67
CA MET A 1 -2.80 5.36 12.11
C MET A 1 -3.44 6.63 11.57
N ARG A 2 -3.70 7.60 12.39
CA ARG A 2 -4.24 8.88 11.92
C ARG A 2 -3.12 9.74 11.34
N ASP A 3 -3.50 10.71 10.52
CA ASP A 3 -2.60 11.54 9.73
C ASP A 3 -1.56 12.27 10.60
N HIS A 4 -0.39 12.49 10.01
CA HIS A 4 0.69 13.29 10.57
C HIS A 4 1.35 12.75 11.87
N VAL A 5 1.31 11.44 12.09
CA VAL A 5 2.06 10.78 13.15
C VAL A 5 3.21 9.97 12.54
N GLY A 6 4.42 10.35 12.87
CA GLY A 6 5.64 9.70 12.41
C GLY A 6 6.38 10.48 11.33
N ILE A 7 7.49 9.92 10.88
CA ILE A 7 8.36 10.50 9.85
C ILE A 7 7.78 10.18 8.47
N PRO A 8 7.78 11.13 7.50
CA PRO A 8 7.43 10.85 6.11
C PRO A 8 8.24 9.68 5.56
N ILE A 9 7.57 8.81 4.78
CA ILE A 9 8.16 7.54 4.34
C ILE A 9 9.43 7.74 3.53
N GLU A 10 9.49 8.75 2.69
CA GLU A 10 10.65 9.09 1.87
C GLU A 10 11.89 9.38 2.74
N MET A 11 11.71 10.18 3.78
CA MET A 11 12.78 10.48 4.74
C MET A 11 13.18 9.25 5.54
N ALA A 12 12.19 8.45 5.95
CA ALA A 12 12.42 7.25 6.74
C ALA A 12 13.24 6.21 5.96
N ILE A 13 12.89 5.95 4.69
CA ILE A 13 13.62 5.00 3.84
C ILE A 13 15.07 5.43 3.68
N ALA A 14 15.31 6.69 3.29
CA ALA A 14 16.65 7.21 3.07
C ALA A 14 17.49 7.13 4.35
N SER A 15 16.94 7.52 5.50
CA SER A 15 17.64 7.48 6.78
C SER A 15 17.97 6.05 7.23
N VAL A 16 17.06 5.10 7.03
CA VAL A 16 17.28 3.70 7.39
C VAL A 16 18.28 3.04 6.47
N ASP A 17 18.18 3.26 5.16
CA ASP A 17 19.16 2.74 4.18
C ASP A 17 20.56 3.26 4.48
N GLN A 18 20.70 4.57 4.71
CA GLN A 18 21.96 5.19 5.09
C GLN A 18 22.53 4.54 6.36
N ARG A 19 21.72 4.42 7.40
CA ARG A 19 22.18 3.84 8.67
C ARG A 19 22.63 2.39 8.53
N LEU A 20 21.89 1.57 7.81
CA LEU A 20 22.25 0.17 7.56
C LEU A 20 23.54 0.04 6.75
N ARG A 21 23.83 0.98 5.86
CA ARG A 21 25.11 1.05 5.12
C ARG A 21 26.26 1.42 6.04
N GLU A 22 26.10 2.43 6.90
CA GLU A 22 27.09 2.85 7.87
C GLU A 22 27.48 1.72 8.84
N GLU A 23 26.49 0.91 9.26
CA GLU A 23 26.70 -0.26 10.11
C GLU A 23 27.24 -1.49 9.34
N GLY A 24 27.35 -1.43 8.02
CA GLY A 24 27.84 -2.52 7.18
C GLY A 24 26.90 -3.74 7.09
N ILE A 25 25.64 -3.57 7.48
CA ILE A 25 24.65 -4.68 7.51
C ILE A 25 23.53 -4.53 6.47
N ARG A 26 23.57 -3.51 5.61
CA ARG A 26 22.53 -3.29 4.58
C ARG A 26 22.28 -4.51 3.71
N HIS A 27 23.33 -5.26 3.38
CA HIS A 27 23.25 -6.48 2.56
C HIS A 27 22.57 -7.68 3.26
N LYS A 28 22.39 -7.60 4.58
CA LYS A 28 21.69 -8.63 5.38
C LYS A 28 20.22 -8.31 5.63
N CYS A 29 19.77 -7.12 5.23
CA CYS A 29 18.44 -6.63 5.53
C CYS A 29 17.72 -6.20 4.25
N SER A 30 16.44 -6.54 4.12
CA SER A 30 15.56 -6.01 3.08
C SER A 30 14.70 -4.90 3.66
N ILE A 31 14.69 -3.74 3.01
CA ILE A 31 13.83 -2.61 3.37
C ILE A 31 12.54 -2.70 2.56
N ILE A 32 11.42 -2.89 3.25
CA ILE A 32 10.09 -2.90 2.63
C ILE A 32 9.36 -1.64 3.05
N ALA A 33 9.14 -0.74 2.10
CA ALA A 33 8.46 0.52 2.35
C ALA A 33 6.94 0.33 2.42
N SER A 34 6.30 0.84 3.47
CA SER A 34 4.86 0.76 3.66
C SER A 34 4.29 2.08 4.15
N GLY A 35 3.23 2.54 3.52
CA GLY A 35 2.50 3.75 3.88
C GLY A 35 2.57 4.82 2.80
N GLY A 36 1.41 5.30 2.36
CA GLY A 36 1.31 6.38 1.40
C GLY A 36 1.67 6.04 -0.05
N ILE A 37 1.91 4.79 -0.40
CA ILE A 37 2.16 4.36 -1.78
C ILE A 37 0.83 4.38 -2.54
N ARG A 38 0.67 5.32 -3.48
CA ARG A 38 -0.60 5.62 -4.16
C ARG A 38 -0.55 5.47 -5.67
N CYS A 39 0.64 5.51 -6.25
CA CYS A 39 0.85 5.39 -7.68
C CYS A 39 2.22 4.76 -7.99
N SER A 40 2.46 4.43 -9.24
CA SER A 40 3.73 3.88 -9.75
C SER A 40 4.93 4.76 -9.43
N ALA A 41 4.77 6.10 -9.51
CA ALA A 41 5.82 7.05 -9.17
C ALA A 41 6.27 6.95 -7.70
N ASP A 42 5.33 6.68 -6.76
CA ASP A 42 5.68 6.48 -5.35
C ASP A 42 6.50 5.20 -5.16
N VAL A 43 6.20 4.16 -5.92
CA VAL A 43 7.00 2.92 -5.94
C VAL A 43 8.43 3.19 -6.40
N VAL A 44 8.58 3.87 -7.54
CA VAL A 44 9.90 4.20 -8.10
C VAL A 44 10.71 5.07 -7.15
N LYS A 45 10.09 6.08 -6.54
CA LYS A 45 10.74 6.92 -5.53
C LYS A 45 11.22 6.09 -4.33
N ALA A 46 10.38 5.21 -3.80
CA ALA A 46 10.74 4.37 -2.67
C ALA A 46 11.96 3.49 -2.99
N ILE A 47 11.98 2.87 -4.17
CA ILE A 47 13.12 2.05 -4.63
C ILE A 47 14.37 2.94 -4.80
N ALA A 48 14.26 4.10 -5.42
CA ALA A 48 15.37 5.02 -5.62
C ALA A 48 15.97 5.52 -4.29
N LEU A 49 15.17 5.62 -3.23
CA LEU A 49 15.60 6.01 -1.88
C LEU A 49 16.20 4.87 -1.06
N GLY A 50 16.20 3.64 -1.59
CA GLY A 50 16.85 2.50 -0.96
C GLY A 50 15.91 1.38 -0.50
N ALA A 51 14.62 1.42 -0.80
CA ALA A 51 13.74 0.29 -0.53
C ALA A 51 13.97 -0.84 -1.55
N ASP A 52 13.85 -2.08 -1.10
CA ASP A 52 13.92 -3.27 -1.95
C ASP A 52 12.53 -3.67 -2.47
N ALA A 53 11.48 -3.31 -1.72
CA ALA A 53 10.09 -3.59 -2.07
C ALA A 53 9.15 -2.57 -1.43
N VAL A 54 7.86 -2.60 -1.83
CA VAL A 54 6.81 -1.77 -1.25
C VAL A 54 5.59 -2.60 -0.87
N TYR A 55 4.88 -2.21 0.18
CA TYR A 55 3.54 -2.69 0.47
C TYR A 55 2.50 -1.67 0.02
N ILE A 56 1.47 -2.16 -0.66
CA ILE A 56 0.36 -1.38 -1.19
C ILE A 56 -0.90 -1.78 -0.42
N GLY A 57 -1.49 -0.85 0.30
CA GLY A 57 -2.72 -1.07 1.07
C GLY A 57 -3.91 -0.31 0.49
N THR A 58 -4.02 0.96 0.83
CA THR A 58 -5.18 1.80 0.50
C THR A 58 -5.45 1.92 -1.00
N ALA A 59 -4.41 2.03 -1.84
CA ALA A 59 -4.57 2.08 -3.30
C ALA A 59 -5.22 0.79 -3.84
N ALA A 60 -4.85 -0.37 -3.31
CA ALA A 60 -5.48 -1.64 -3.67
C ALA A 60 -6.95 -1.69 -3.24
N LEU A 61 -7.26 -1.21 -2.03
CA LEU A 61 -8.65 -1.13 -1.56
C LEU A 61 -9.50 -0.20 -2.43
N ILE A 62 -8.97 0.97 -2.81
CA ILE A 62 -9.66 1.91 -3.70
C ILE A 62 -9.92 1.27 -5.06
N ALA A 63 -8.95 0.57 -5.63
CA ALA A 63 -9.13 -0.16 -6.90
C ALA A 63 -10.26 -1.18 -6.83
N MET A 64 -10.43 -1.84 -5.69
CA MET A 64 -11.55 -2.78 -5.46
C MET A 64 -12.91 -2.09 -5.24
N GLY A 65 -12.94 -0.79 -5.03
CA GLY A 65 -14.16 0.01 -4.85
C GLY A 65 -14.32 0.66 -3.46
N CYS A 66 -13.28 0.70 -2.64
CA CYS A 66 -13.31 1.39 -1.35
C CYS A 66 -13.37 2.91 -1.55
N THR A 67 -14.25 3.60 -0.82
CA THR A 67 -14.39 5.07 -0.84
C THR A 67 -13.63 5.76 0.29
N MET A 68 -12.73 5.07 0.97
CA MET A 68 -11.94 5.62 2.08
C MET A 68 -12.77 6.26 3.21
N CYS A 69 -13.92 5.71 3.52
CA CYS A 69 -14.80 6.24 4.57
C CYS A 69 -14.24 6.07 6.00
N GLN A 70 -13.12 5.37 6.16
CA GLN A 70 -12.39 5.15 7.41
C GLN A 70 -13.22 4.50 8.54
N LYS A 71 -14.32 3.83 8.22
CA LYS A 71 -15.20 3.14 9.18
C LYS A 71 -14.91 1.64 9.33
N CYS A 72 -13.75 1.18 8.85
CA CYS A 72 -13.38 -0.25 8.89
C CYS A 72 -13.38 -0.83 10.31
N TYR A 73 -13.00 -0.02 11.31
CA TYR A 73 -12.94 -0.42 12.71
C TYR A 73 -14.32 -0.79 13.30
N THR A 74 -15.42 -0.34 12.67
CA THR A 74 -16.79 -0.66 13.12
C THR A 74 -17.26 -2.03 12.64
N GLY A 75 -16.56 -2.67 11.69
CA GLY A 75 -17.03 -3.87 11.01
C GLY A 75 -18.20 -3.65 10.04
N LYS A 76 -18.74 -2.43 9.94
CA LYS A 76 -19.87 -2.08 9.10
C LYS A 76 -19.43 -1.41 7.79
N CYS A 77 -18.64 -2.13 6.99
CA CYS A 77 -18.19 -1.63 5.70
C CYS A 77 -19.34 -1.56 4.70
N ALA A 78 -19.65 -0.38 4.19
CA ALA A 78 -20.74 -0.17 3.22
C ALA A 78 -20.50 -0.91 1.89
N TRP A 79 -19.25 -1.22 1.56
CA TRP A 79 -18.82 -1.86 0.31
C TRP A 79 -18.55 -3.35 0.43
N GLY A 80 -18.70 -3.92 1.63
CA GLY A 80 -18.49 -5.35 1.86
C GLY A 80 -17.03 -5.80 1.87
N ILE A 81 -16.05 -4.87 1.89
CA ILE A 81 -14.62 -5.19 1.82
C ILE A 81 -14.08 -5.59 3.20
N CYS A 82 -14.32 -4.75 4.21
CA CYS A 82 -13.80 -4.93 5.57
C CYS A 82 -14.95 -5.22 6.55
N THR A 83 -15.65 -6.34 6.37
CA THR A 83 -16.77 -6.73 7.21
C THR A 83 -16.88 -8.25 7.30
N GLN A 84 -17.34 -8.75 8.43
CA GLN A 84 -17.72 -10.15 8.63
C GLN A 84 -19.26 -10.33 8.62
N ASP A 85 -20.00 -9.25 8.46
CA ASP A 85 -21.47 -9.30 8.36
C ASP A 85 -21.88 -9.99 7.04
N PRO A 86 -22.68 -11.10 7.11
CA PRO A 86 -23.07 -11.86 5.93
C PRO A 86 -23.83 -11.05 4.88
N GLU A 87 -24.65 -10.07 5.31
CA GLU A 87 -25.44 -9.26 4.39
C GLU A 87 -24.56 -8.16 3.75
N LEU A 88 -23.68 -7.54 4.52
CA LEU A 88 -22.78 -6.53 3.99
C LEU A 88 -21.72 -7.13 3.06
N SER A 89 -21.19 -8.31 3.36
CA SER A 89 -20.17 -8.99 2.55
C SER A 89 -20.66 -9.34 1.14
N LYS A 90 -21.96 -9.59 0.96
CA LYS A 90 -22.60 -9.84 -0.36
C LYS A 90 -22.48 -8.65 -1.33
N ARG A 91 -22.23 -7.44 -0.83
CA ARG A 91 -22.08 -6.23 -1.65
C ARG A 91 -20.80 -6.23 -2.48
N LEU A 92 -19.78 -6.93 -2.06
CA LEU A 92 -18.56 -7.09 -2.82
C LEU A 92 -18.70 -8.22 -3.84
N ASN A 93 -18.51 -7.89 -5.12
CA ASN A 93 -18.35 -8.92 -6.16
C ASN A 93 -16.85 -9.25 -6.31
N PRO A 94 -16.37 -10.41 -5.83
CA PRO A 94 -14.94 -10.74 -5.84
C PRO A 94 -14.32 -10.77 -7.24
N LYS A 95 -15.08 -11.25 -8.24
CA LYS A 95 -14.58 -11.32 -9.63
C LYS A 95 -14.32 -9.93 -10.22
N VAL A 96 -15.24 -8.99 -9.96
CA VAL A 96 -15.09 -7.60 -10.43
C VAL A 96 -13.96 -6.90 -9.67
N ALA A 97 -13.90 -7.07 -8.37
CA ALA A 97 -12.85 -6.49 -7.53
C ALA A 97 -11.45 -6.99 -7.93
N ALA A 98 -11.29 -8.29 -8.14
CA ALA A 98 -10.05 -8.90 -8.61
C ALA A 98 -9.61 -8.33 -9.97
N LYS A 99 -10.54 -8.23 -10.93
CA LYS A 99 -10.23 -7.65 -12.25
C LYS A 99 -9.74 -6.20 -12.15
N ARG A 100 -10.38 -5.39 -11.33
CA ARG A 100 -9.98 -4.00 -11.09
C ARG A 100 -8.58 -3.91 -10.48
N LEU A 101 -8.29 -4.73 -9.47
CA LEU A 101 -6.98 -4.77 -8.84
C LEU A 101 -5.89 -5.24 -9.80
N VAL A 102 -6.15 -6.27 -10.61
CA VAL A 102 -5.23 -6.72 -11.66
C VAL A 102 -4.93 -5.60 -12.65
N ASN A 103 -5.94 -4.85 -13.08
CA ASN A 103 -5.74 -3.73 -14.01
C ASN A 103 -4.87 -2.63 -13.39
N LEU A 104 -5.07 -2.28 -12.11
CA LEU A 104 -4.22 -1.33 -11.40
C LEU A 104 -2.75 -1.78 -11.40
N LEU A 105 -2.51 -3.01 -10.97
CA LEU A 105 -1.14 -3.54 -10.84
C LEU A 105 -0.44 -3.71 -12.20
N ARG A 106 -1.19 -4.09 -13.23
CA ARG A 106 -0.67 -4.14 -14.62
C ARG A 106 -0.32 -2.74 -15.13
N GLY A 107 -1.20 -1.76 -14.90
CA GLY A 107 -0.92 -0.36 -15.24
C GLY A 107 0.37 0.13 -14.59
N TRP A 108 0.51 -0.04 -13.28
CA TRP A 108 1.72 0.33 -12.56
C TRP A 108 2.96 -0.40 -13.07
N SER A 109 2.84 -1.70 -13.37
CA SER A 109 3.97 -2.46 -13.93
C SER A 109 4.42 -1.97 -15.30
N LEU A 110 3.49 -1.46 -16.12
CA LEU A 110 3.82 -0.87 -17.42
C LEU A 110 4.45 0.52 -17.28
N GLU A 111 3.99 1.32 -16.32
CA GLU A 111 4.53 2.66 -16.06
C GLU A 111 5.94 2.62 -15.44
N ILE A 112 6.29 1.56 -14.72
CA ILE A 112 7.59 1.40 -14.05
C ILE A 112 8.67 0.90 -15.03
N LYS A 113 8.29 0.24 -16.13
CA LYS A 113 9.22 -0.26 -17.16
C LYS A 113 9.75 0.85 -18.04
#